data_df723dd9c77d55b92847fcde0ae6dde0
#
_entry.id   df723dd9c77d55b92847fcde0ae6dde0
#
_cell.length_a   1.000
_cell.length_b   1.000
_cell.length_c   1.000
_cell.angle_alpha   90.00
_cell.angle_beta   90.00
_cell.angle_gamma   90.00
#
_symmetry.space_group_name_H-M   'P 1'
#
loop_
_entity.id
_entity.type
_entity.pdbx_description
1 polymer ?
#
loop_
_entity_poly.entity_id
_entity_poly.type
_entity_poly.pdbx_seq_one_letter_code
_entity_poly.pdbx_strand_id
1 'polypeptide(L)'
;MGLLQTSIDRLGEPWALSLAGLLIGLAFGFFAQRSRFCLRSAVIEFSRNLVGGKLTVWLFAFSTAVVATQALAIAGAFDASQARQIASRGSLSGAAIGGALFGMGMILARGCSSRLLVLAAQGNLRSVMSGLVFAVTAQAAWTGALSPWREAISGWWTVDGGAARDLIARTGMGHGGALVFGGVWLAAAIFWARRQKVPTWGWAGAVGVGLAIAAAWWATYSFTLVAFEPHPIQALSFTGPSAEVLTRVLFASDKPPTFDLGLMPGVFLGSFIAAALFRELKLEGFEGGASMRRYIIGAMSMGFGGMLAGGCAVGAGLSGAAVFTITSWVTLCAIWAAAALTDRLVDQRPSRDLDQAMPGSRAVA
;
A
#
# COMPACT_ATOMS: atom_id res chain seq x y z
N MET A 1 -18.53 10.60 -18.57
CA MET A 1 -19.28 9.48 -19.17
C MET A 1 -18.84 9.26 -20.64
N GLY A 2 -18.89 10.25 -21.54
CA GLY A 2 -18.57 10.03 -22.97
C GLY A 2 -17.17 9.48 -23.27
N LEU A 3 -16.12 9.94 -22.59
CA LEU A 3 -14.74 9.44 -22.81
C LEU A 3 -14.57 7.97 -22.38
N LEU A 4 -15.21 7.55 -21.27
CA LEU A 4 -15.20 6.17 -20.81
C LEU A 4 -15.91 5.26 -21.80
N GLN A 5 -17.08 5.69 -22.28
CA GLN A 5 -17.85 4.95 -23.27
C GLN A 5 -17.08 4.79 -24.59
N THR A 6 -16.48 5.86 -25.09
CA THR A 6 -15.62 5.80 -26.28
C THR A 6 -14.41 4.88 -26.12
N SER A 7 -13.84 4.81 -24.91
CA SER A 7 -12.73 3.90 -24.62
C SER A 7 -13.18 2.43 -24.59
N ILE A 8 -14.34 2.16 -24.02
CA ILE A 8 -14.96 0.82 -23.98
C ILE A 8 -15.30 0.37 -25.40
N ASP A 9 -15.93 1.24 -26.20
CA ASP A 9 -16.33 0.91 -27.58
C ASP A 9 -15.14 0.62 -28.50
N ARG A 10 -13.97 1.27 -28.27
CA ARG A 10 -12.76 1.09 -29.08
C ARG A 10 -11.85 -0.05 -28.64
N LEU A 11 -11.69 -0.25 -27.34
CA LEU A 11 -10.70 -1.18 -26.79
C LEU A 11 -11.33 -2.46 -26.23
N GLY A 12 -12.63 -2.45 -26.01
CA GLY A 12 -13.32 -3.44 -25.20
C GLY A 12 -13.17 -3.18 -23.69
N GLU A 13 -14.15 -3.64 -22.94
CA GLU A 13 -14.31 -3.37 -21.50
C GLU A 13 -13.08 -3.74 -20.66
N PRO A 14 -12.49 -4.96 -20.79
CA PRO A 14 -11.36 -5.36 -19.96
C PRO A 14 -10.08 -4.54 -20.24
N TRP A 15 -9.82 -4.19 -21.50
CA TRP A 15 -8.66 -3.40 -21.88
C TRP A 15 -8.79 -1.94 -21.44
N ALA A 16 -10.00 -1.36 -21.51
CA ALA A 16 -10.26 -0.01 -21.03
C ALA A 16 -10.07 0.10 -19.50
N LEU A 17 -10.50 -0.93 -18.75
CA LEU A 17 -10.29 -1.01 -17.29
C LEU A 17 -8.80 -1.14 -16.95
N SER A 18 -8.08 -1.99 -17.69
CA SER A 18 -6.62 -2.16 -17.51
C SER A 18 -5.85 -0.88 -17.85
N LEU A 19 -6.27 -0.15 -18.90
CA LEU A 19 -5.69 1.15 -19.24
C LEU A 19 -5.92 2.19 -18.14
N ALA A 20 -7.09 2.23 -17.53
CA ALA A 20 -7.36 3.07 -16.37
C ALA A 20 -6.42 2.72 -15.20
N GLY A 21 -6.22 1.43 -14.94
CA GLY A 21 -5.24 0.94 -13.96
C GLY A 21 -3.81 1.40 -14.28
N LEU A 22 -3.40 1.32 -15.56
CA LEU A 22 -2.09 1.77 -16.03
C LEU A 22 -1.89 3.28 -15.79
N LEU A 23 -2.85 4.11 -16.18
CA LEU A 23 -2.74 5.56 -16.03
C LEU A 23 -2.71 6.00 -14.55
N ILE A 24 -3.58 5.43 -13.74
CA ILE A 24 -3.61 5.70 -12.30
C ILE A 24 -2.33 5.17 -11.63
N GLY A 25 -1.87 3.98 -12.03
CA GLY A 25 -0.61 3.40 -11.57
C GLY A 25 0.58 4.28 -11.92
N LEU A 26 0.62 4.82 -13.14
CA LEU A 26 1.67 5.73 -13.61
C LEU A 26 1.71 7.01 -12.76
N ALA A 27 0.55 7.61 -12.49
CA ALA A 27 0.45 8.77 -11.61
C ALA A 27 0.90 8.43 -10.18
N PHE A 28 0.40 7.33 -9.60
CA PHE A 28 0.81 6.87 -8.27
C PHE A 28 2.32 6.65 -8.20
N GLY A 29 2.90 5.91 -9.15
CA GLY A 29 4.32 5.59 -9.19
C GLY A 29 5.20 6.84 -9.26
N PHE A 30 4.83 7.79 -10.13
CA PHE A 30 5.52 9.08 -10.27
C PHE A 30 5.50 9.85 -8.94
N PHE A 31 4.35 10.03 -8.34
CA PHE A 31 4.19 10.79 -7.10
C PHE A 31 4.80 10.07 -5.88
N ALA A 32 4.68 8.74 -5.80
CA ALA A 32 5.29 7.95 -4.74
C ALA A 32 6.83 8.02 -4.78
N GLN A 33 7.40 8.04 -5.99
CA GLN A 33 8.84 8.25 -6.16
C GLN A 33 9.26 9.64 -5.71
N ARG A 34 8.59 10.69 -6.19
CA ARG A 34 8.95 12.09 -5.89
C ARG A 34 8.78 12.47 -4.43
N SER A 35 7.73 11.99 -3.78
CA SER A 35 7.51 12.21 -2.34
C SER A 35 8.39 11.32 -1.45
N ARG A 36 9.03 10.29 -2.02
CA ARG A 36 9.67 9.21 -1.24
C ARG A 36 8.71 8.60 -0.23
N PHE A 37 7.44 8.48 -0.62
CA PHE A 37 6.38 7.93 0.20
C PHE A 37 6.76 6.53 0.71
N CYS A 38 6.68 6.33 2.05
CA CYS A 38 7.02 5.05 2.68
C CYS A 38 6.42 4.95 4.07
N LEU A 39 5.48 4.01 4.27
CA LEU A 39 4.89 3.75 5.59
C LEU A 39 5.95 3.30 6.62
N ARG A 40 6.90 2.43 6.20
CA ARG A 40 8.01 2.00 7.09
C ARG A 40 8.74 3.18 7.72
N SER A 41 9.12 4.15 6.90
CA SER A 41 9.87 5.32 7.39
C SER A 41 9.05 6.19 8.32
N ALA A 42 7.74 6.32 8.05
CA ALA A 42 6.81 7.05 8.92
C ALA A 42 6.66 6.37 10.29
N VAL A 43 6.49 5.03 10.30
CA VAL A 43 6.39 4.26 11.56
C VAL A 43 7.68 4.34 12.37
N ILE A 44 8.86 4.26 11.73
CA ILE A 44 10.14 4.37 12.41
C ILE A 44 10.31 5.76 13.04
N GLU A 45 9.99 6.84 12.33
CA GLU A 45 10.00 8.19 12.92
C GLU A 45 9.07 8.28 14.12
N PHE A 46 7.84 7.78 13.99
CA PHE A 46 6.86 7.77 15.06
C PHE A 46 7.32 6.95 16.27
N SER A 47 7.85 5.74 16.06
CA SER A 47 8.29 4.84 17.13
C SER A 47 9.48 5.39 17.94
N ARG A 48 10.26 6.28 17.32
CA ARG A 48 11.40 6.97 17.93
C ARG A 48 11.04 8.34 18.52
N ASN A 49 9.74 8.61 18.68
CA ASN A 49 9.19 9.90 19.15
C ASN A 49 9.64 11.12 18.31
N LEU A 50 9.90 10.89 17.02
CA LEU A 50 10.27 11.92 16.08
C LEU A 50 9.06 12.23 15.19
N VAL A 51 8.56 13.44 15.22
CA VAL A 51 7.60 13.92 14.22
C VAL A 51 8.40 14.54 13.08
N GLY A 52 8.90 13.69 12.19
CA GLY A 52 9.79 14.08 11.11
C GLY A 52 9.09 14.26 9.77
N GLY A 53 9.88 14.54 8.74
CA GLY A 53 9.36 14.75 7.38
C GLY A 53 8.71 13.51 6.76
N LYS A 54 9.12 12.29 7.14
CA LYS A 54 8.57 11.04 6.58
C LYS A 54 7.17 10.76 7.09
N LEU A 55 6.95 10.99 8.40
CA LEU A 55 5.63 10.90 9.00
C LEU A 55 4.69 11.94 8.38
N THR A 56 5.17 13.18 8.19
CA THR A 56 4.41 14.25 7.56
C THR A 56 3.99 13.91 6.12
N VAL A 57 4.90 13.36 5.31
CA VAL A 57 4.59 12.88 3.95
C VAL A 57 3.51 11.81 3.97
N TRP A 58 3.60 10.85 4.90
CA TRP A 58 2.58 9.81 5.04
C TRP A 58 1.22 10.40 5.44
N LEU A 59 1.20 11.35 6.39
CA LEU A 59 -0.03 12.03 6.80
C LEU A 59 -0.70 12.79 5.65
N PHE A 60 0.07 13.46 4.78
CA PHE A 60 -0.50 14.08 3.58
C PHE A 60 -1.17 13.06 2.66
N ALA A 61 -0.50 11.95 2.36
CA ALA A 61 -1.06 10.92 1.50
C ALA A 61 -2.35 10.32 2.10
N PHE A 62 -2.32 10.02 3.40
CA PHE A 62 -3.47 9.48 4.13
C PHE A 62 -4.64 10.46 4.16
N SER A 63 -4.41 11.68 4.64
CA SER A 63 -5.47 12.68 4.78
C SER A 63 -6.06 13.10 3.43
N THR A 64 -5.24 13.24 2.39
CA THR A 64 -5.72 13.52 1.04
C THR A 64 -6.55 12.36 0.48
N ALA A 65 -6.14 11.10 0.68
CA ALA A 65 -6.93 9.95 0.27
C ALA A 65 -8.30 9.93 0.96
N VAL A 66 -8.34 10.19 2.28
CA VAL A 66 -9.60 10.27 3.04
C VAL A 66 -10.47 11.42 2.52
N VAL A 67 -9.94 12.64 2.50
CA VAL A 67 -10.70 13.84 2.10
C VAL A 67 -11.25 13.69 0.68
N ALA A 68 -10.41 13.29 -0.29
CA ALA A 68 -10.82 13.18 -1.68
C ALA A 68 -11.86 12.04 -1.88
N THR A 69 -11.67 10.88 -1.24
CA THR A 69 -12.62 9.77 -1.34
C THR A 69 -13.97 10.13 -0.71
N GLN A 70 -13.98 10.77 0.47
CA GLN A 70 -15.22 11.17 1.12
C GLN A 70 -15.92 12.32 0.40
N ALA A 71 -15.17 13.23 -0.22
CA ALA A 71 -15.72 14.27 -1.09
C ALA A 71 -16.42 13.67 -2.32
N LEU A 72 -15.83 12.64 -2.95
CA LEU A 72 -16.47 11.90 -4.05
C LEU A 72 -17.77 11.21 -3.60
N ALA A 73 -17.78 10.63 -2.40
CA ALA A 73 -18.98 10.00 -1.85
C ALA A 73 -20.09 11.02 -1.58
N ILE A 74 -19.78 12.20 -1.02
CA ILE A 74 -20.72 13.29 -0.78
C ILE A 74 -21.26 13.84 -2.11
N ALA A 75 -20.41 13.95 -3.13
CA ALA A 75 -20.81 14.42 -4.46
C ALA A 75 -21.64 13.38 -5.25
N GLY A 76 -21.88 12.17 -4.71
CA GLY A 76 -22.58 11.09 -5.42
C GLY A 76 -21.80 10.48 -6.58
N ALA A 77 -20.50 10.80 -6.70
CA ALA A 77 -19.63 10.29 -7.75
C ALA A 77 -19.01 8.92 -7.40
N PHE A 78 -19.22 8.44 -6.17
CA PHE A 78 -18.74 7.15 -5.66
C PHE A 78 -19.64 6.66 -4.53
N ASP A 79 -20.06 5.39 -4.58
CA ASP A 79 -20.80 4.74 -3.50
C ASP A 79 -19.88 3.81 -2.72
N ALA A 80 -19.50 4.23 -1.52
CA ALA A 80 -18.58 3.49 -0.65
C ALA A 80 -19.15 2.13 -0.19
N SER A 81 -20.47 1.98 -0.12
CA SER A 81 -21.13 0.73 0.30
C SER A 81 -20.86 -0.42 -0.67
N GLN A 82 -20.64 -0.11 -1.94
CA GLN A 82 -20.33 -1.07 -3.00
C GLN A 82 -18.83 -1.41 -3.09
N ALA A 83 -17.98 -0.67 -2.35
CA ALA A 83 -16.56 -0.98 -2.31
C ALA A 83 -16.33 -2.42 -1.85
N ARG A 84 -15.49 -3.19 -2.57
CA ARG A 84 -15.20 -4.60 -2.24
C ARG A 84 -14.84 -4.80 -0.77
N GLN A 85 -14.10 -3.87 -0.19
CA GLN A 85 -13.68 -3.92 1.22
C GLN A 85 -14.85 -3.80 2.20
N ILE A 86 -15.96 -3.18 1.82
CA ILE A 86 -17.19 -3.07 2.63
C ILE A 86 -18.16 -4.19 2.25
N ALA A 87 -18.44 -4.36 0.96
CA ALA A 87 -19.47 -5.26 0.46
C ALA A 87 -19.18 -6.74 0.74
N SER A 88 -17.92 -7.18 0.68
CA SER A 88 -17.55 -8.59 0.91
C SER A 88 -17.38 -8.92 2.39
N ARG A 89 -17.51 -10.22 2.75
CA ARG A 89 -17.17 -10.72 4.09
C ARG A 89 -15.71 -10.46 4.42
N GLY A 90 -15.41 -10.05 5.65
CA GLY A 90 -14.07 -9.75 6.12
C GLY A 90 -13.64 -10.61 7.32
N SER A 91 -12.36 -10.57 7.63
CA SER A 91 -11.78 -11.26 8.78
C SER A 91 -11.06 -10.26 9.70
N LEU A 92 -11.44 -10.21 10.96
CA LEU A 92 -10.73 -9.42 11.98
C LEU A 92 -9.48 -10.13 12.47
N SER A 93 -9.52 -11.47 12.61
CA SER A 93 -8.31 -12.26 12.91
C SER A 93 -7.29 -12.13 11.79
N GLY A 94 -7.73 -12.21 10.52
CA GLY A 94 -6.88 -11.97 9.36
C GLY A 94 -6.31 -10.56 9.34
N ALA A 95 -7.12 -9.55 9.65
CA ALA A 95 -6.68 -8.16 9.71
C ALA A 95 -5.60 -7.93 10.79
N ALA A 96 -5.82 -8.47 11.99
CA ALA A 96 -4.87 -8.29 13.11
C ALA A 96 -3.58 -9.08 12.89
N ILE A 97 -3.67 -10.39 12.64
CA ILE A 97 -2.51 -11.27 12.50
C ILE A 97 -1.76 -10.97 11.19
N GLY A 98 -2.51 -10.82 10.08
CA GLY A 98 -1.95 -10.48 8.78
C GLY A 98 -1.28 -9.10 8.77
N GLY A 99 -1.92 -8.11 9.41
CA GLY A 99 -1.34 -6.78 9.61
C GLY A 99 -0.04 -6.82 10.43
N ALA A 100 -0.01 -7.61 11.50
CA ALA A 100 1.19 -7.78 12.32
C ALA A 100 2.34 -8.44 11.54
N LEU A 101 2.06 -9.53 10.81
CA LEU A 101 3.05 -10.18 9.93
C LEU A 101 3.55 -9.25 8.84
N PHE A 102 2.66 -8.46 8.22
CA PHE A 102 3.04 -7.47 7.22
C PHE A 102 3.93 -6.37 7.80
N GLY A 103 3.58 -5.84 8.98
CA GLY A 103 4.36 -4.80 9.67
C GLY A 103 5.76 -5.26 10.05
N MET A 104 5.89 -6.48 10.61
CA MET A 104 7.17 -7.11 10.90
C MET A 104 7.99 -7.31 9.62
N GLY A 105 7.37 -7.89 8.59
CA GLY A 105 8.01 -8.14 7.30
C GLY A 105 8.51 -6.86 6.62
N MET A 106 7.76 -5.76 6.72
CA MET A 106 8.10 -4.46 6.18
C MET A 106 9.40 -3.88 6.80
N ILE A 107 9.63 -4.10 8.09
CA ILE A 107 10.88 -3.68 8.75
C ILE A 107 12.04 -4.57 8.30
N LEU A 108 11.83 -5.89 8.27
CA LEU A 108 12.85 -6.85 7.85
C LEU A 108 13.27 -6.65 6.39
N ALA A 109 12.31 -6.47 5.46
CA ALA A 109 12.56 -6.26 4.04
C ALA A 109 13.02 -4.83 3.70
N ARG A 110 13.08 -3.93 4.68
CA ARG A 110 13.41 -2.51 4.54
C ARG A 110 12.53 -1.74 3.55
N GLY A 111 11.28 -2.17 3.36
CA GLY A 111 10.29 -1.51 2.50
C GLY A 111 8.96 -2.22 2.50
N CYS A 112 7.85 -1.50 2.30
CA CYS A 112 6.54 -2.12 2.05
C CYS A 112 6.43 -2.55 0.58
N SER A 113 5.41 -3.32 0.22
CA SER A 113 5.23 -3.85 -1.14
C SER A 113 5.27 -2.78 -2.24
N SER A 114 4.56 -1.66 -2.07
CA SER A 114 4.61 -0.55 -3.05
C SER A 114 5.99 0.10 -3.11
N ARG A 115 6.68 0.26 -1.97
CA ARG A 115 8.03 0.83 -1.96
C ARG A 115 9.06 -0.09 -2.61
N LEU A 116 8.94 -1.40 -2.47
CA LEU A 116 9.80 -2.36 -3.17
C LEU A 116 9.65 -2.24 -4.68
N LEU A 117 8.40 -2.08 -5.19
CA LEU A 117 8.15 -1.88 -6.62
C LEU A 117 8.75 -0.56 -7.14
N VAL A 118 8.58 0.53 -6.39
CA VAL A 118 9.16 1.85 -6.71
C VAL A 118 10.69 1.79 -6.73
N LEU A 119 11.32 1.13 -5.75
CA LEU A 119 12.78 0.98 -5.70
C LEU A 119 13.29 0.04 -6.80
N ALA A 120 12.55 -1.01 -7.14
CA ALA A 120 12.88 -1.89 -8.27
C ALA A 120 12.96 -1.12 -9.57
N ALA A 121 12.01 -0.20 -9.81
CA ALA A 121 12.01 0.68 -10.98
C ALA A 121 13.20 1.66 -11.03
N GLN A 122 13.84 1.94 -9.89
CA GLN A 122 15.06 2.78 -9.84
C GLN A 122 16.35 2.00 -10.09
N GLY A 123 16.30 0.66 -10.18
CA GLY A 123 17.46 -0.19 -10.36
C GLY A 123 17.95 -0.87 -9.09
N ASN A 124 17.17 -0.90 -8.01
CA ASN A 124 17.56 -1.59 -6.78
C ASN A 124 17.26 -3.10 -6.87
N LEU A 125 18.30 -3.90 -7.17
CA LEU A 125 18.19 -5.36 -7.35
C LEU A 125 17.69 -6.10 -6.10
N ARG A 126 18.03 -5.61 -4.91
CA ARG A 126 17.52 -6.14 -3.65
C ARG A 126 15.99 -6.02 -3.57
N SER A 127 15.46 -4.88 -4.03
CA SER A 127 14.01 -4.65 -4.04
C SER A 127 13.30 -5.49 -5.09
N VAL A 128 13.93 -5.76 -6.25
CA VAL A 128 13.44 -6.71 -7.24
C VAL A 128 13.31 -8.10 -6.63
N MET A 129 14.37 -8.60 -5.99
CA MET A 129 14.37 -9.92 -5.35
C MET A 129 13.32 -10.02 -4.24
N SER A 130 13.25 -9.03 -3.35
CA SER A 130 12.26 -9.01 -2.28
C SER A 130 10.83 -8.89 -2.81
N GLY A 131 10.62 -8.11 -3.88
CA GLY A 131 9.33 -7.99 -4.56
C GLY A 131 8.88 -9.30 -5.21
N LEU A 132 9.81 -10.03 -5.83
CA LEU A 132 9.51 -11.33 -6.42
C LEU A 132 9.16 -12.38 -5.34
N VAL A 133 9.94 -12.47 -4.26
CA VAL A 133 9.64 -13.36 -3.12
C VAL A 133 8.28 -13.00 -2.50
N PHE A 134 7.99 -11.72 -2.34
CA PHE A 134 6.68 -11.23 -1.89
C PHE A 134 5.55 -11.72 -2.81
N ALA A 135 5.69 -11.57 -4.13
CA ALA A 135 4.67 -11.96 -5.11
C ALA A 135 4.44 -13.48 -5.12
N VAL A 136 5.53 -14.28 -5.08
CA VAL A 136 5.46 -15.75 -5.01
C VAL A 136 4.75 -16.20 -3.72
N THR A 137 5.09 -15.59 -2.58
CA THR A 137 4.44 -15.94 -1.30
C THR A 137 2.98 -15.49 -1.26
N ALA A 138 2.67 -14.32 -1.80
CA ALA A 138 1.29 -13.84 -1.94
C ALA A 138 0.47 -14.79 -2.82
N GLN A 139 1.03 -15.27 -3.94
CA GLN A 139 0.38 -16.26 -4.81
C GLN A 139 0.19 -17.60 -4.09
N ALA A 140 1.20 -18.08 -3.37
CA ALA A 140 1.10 -19.30 -2.58
C ALA A 140 0.01 -19.22 -1.49
N ALA A 141 -0.17 -18.02 -0.91
CA ALA A 141 -1.22 -17.75 0.06
C ALA A 141 -2.60 -17.54 -0.58
N TRP A 142 -2.67 -17.11 -1.85
CA TRP A 142 -3.95 -16.88 -2.54
C TRP A 142 -4.60 -18.20 -2.94
N THR A 143 -3.93 -18.99 -3.78
CA THR A 143 -4.47 -20.24 -4.37
C THR A 143 -3.50 -21.42 -4.26
N GLY A 144 -2.36 -21.25 -3.59
CA GLY A 144 -1.32 -22.27 -3.49
C GLY A 144 -1.25 -22.93 -2.11
N ALA A 145 -0.08 -23.49 -1.78
CA ALA A 145 0.17 -24.32 -0.61
C ALA A 145 -0.10 -23.63 0.75
N LEU A 146 -0.10 -22.30 0.79
CA LEU A 146 -0.36 -21.53 2.01
C LEU A 146 -1.84 -21.12 2.17
N SER A 147 -2.72 -21.38 1.16
CA SER A 147 -4.13 -21.01 1.22
C SER A 147 -4.89 -21.69 2.35
N PRO A 148 -4.69 -22.98 2.71
CA PRO A 148 -5.40 -23.58 3.83
C PRO A 148 -5.09 -22.90 5.17
N TRP A 149 -3.83 -22.52 5.39
CA TRP A 149 -3.43 -21.81 6.61
C TRP A 149 -4.05 -20.40 6.66
N ARG A 150 -4.05 -19.69 5.51
CA ARG A 150 -4.72 -18.39 5.42
C ARG A 150 -6.20 -18.49 5.72
N GLU A 151 -6.89 -19.48 5.16
CA GLU A 151 -8.33 -19.69 5.35
C GLU A 151 -8.66 -20.09 6.79
N ALA A 152 -7.90 -21.00 7.39
CA ALA A 152 -8.06 -21.38 8.78
C ALA A 152 -7.95 -20.17 9.72
N ILE A 153 -6.88 -19.36 9.58
CA ILE A 153 -6.68 -18.17 10.43
C ILE A 153 -7.77 -17.13 10.18
N SER A 154 -8.12 -16.87 8.91
CA SER A 154 -9.14 -15.89 8.57
C SER A 154 -10.54 -16.29 9.04
N GLY A 155 -10.79 -17.57 9.24
CA GLY A 155 -12.05 -18.12 9.73
C GLY A 155 -12.30 -17.94 11.23
N TRP A 156 -11.27 -17.65 12.03
CA TRP A 156 -11.42 -17.56 13.51
C TRP A 156 -12.33 -16.42 13.96
N TRP A 157 -12.27 -15.29 13.28
CA TRP A 157 -13.12 -14.15 13.60
C TRP A 157 -13.48 -13.39 12.33
N THR A 158 -14.67 -13.66 11.82
CA THR A 158 -15.18 -13.04 10.59
C THR A 158 -16.23 -11.98 10.90
N VAL A 159 -16.37 -11.03 9.98
CA VAL A 159 -17.39 -9.99 9.98
C VAL A 159 -18.09 -10.01 8.64
N ASP A 160 -19.42 -10.01 8.66
CA ASP A 160 -20.23 -9.98 7.45
C ASP A 160 -20.06 -8.66 6.70
N GLY A 161 -20.26 -8.70 5.38
CA GLY A 161 -20.17 -7.51 4.54
C GLY A 161 -21.29 -6.50 4.81
N GLY A 162 -21.15 -5.31 4.24
CA GLY A 162 -22.09 -4.20 4.40
C GLY A 162 -21.90 -3.39 5.68
N ALA A 163 -22.97 -2.97 6.32
CA ALA A 163 -22.94 -2.08 7.49
C ALA A 163 -22.10 -2.61 8.67
N ALA A 164 -21.95 -3.94 8.79
CA ALA A 164 -21.12 -4.54 9.83
C ALA A 164 -19.62 -4.22 9.67
N ARG A 165 -19.16 -3.96 8.46
CA ARG A 165 -17.78 -3.58 8.14
C ARG A 165 -17.56 -2.09 7.97
N ASP A 166 -18.64 -1.31 7.84
CA ASP A 166 -18.59 0.13 7.63
C ASP A 166 -18.57 0.86 8.98
N LEU A 167 -17.43 1.49 9.30
CA LEU A 167 -17.28 2.30 10.50
C LEU A 167 -18.16 3.55 10.47
N ILE A 168 -18.41 4.13 9.30
CA ILE A 168 -19.27 5.30 9.14
C ILE A 168 -20.71 4.94 9.53
N ALA A 169 -21.22 3.80 9.01
CA ALA A 169 -22.55 3.30 9.36
C ALA A 169 -22.66 2.93 10.85
N ARG A 170 -21.62 2.31 11.43
CA ARG A 170 -21.63 1.89 12.85
C ARG A 170 -21.54 3.05 13.83
N THR A 171 -20.80 4.09 13.49
CA THR A 171 -20.61 5.26 14.37
C THR A 171 -21.67 6.34 14.16
N GLY A 172 -22.45 6.27 13.08
CA GLY A 172 -23.40 7.30 12.70
C GLY A 172 -22.75 8.63 12.28
N MET A 173 -21.43 8.63 12.06
CA MET A 173 -20.66 9.86 11.75
C MET A 173 -21.02 10.45 10.39
N GLY A 174 -21.51 9.65 9.45
CA GLY A 174 -21.77 10.07 8.07
C GLY A 174 -20.51 10.43 7.28
N HIS A 175 -20.65 10.61 5.97
CA HIS A 175 -19.53 11.01 5.10
C HIS A 175 -18.99 12.41 5.45
N GLY A 176 -19.85 13.32 5.95
CA GLY A 176 -19.44 14.65 6.40
C GLY A 176 -18.47 14.60 7.60
N GLY A 177 -18.78 13.76 8.60
CA GLY A 177 -17.89 13.56 9.75
C GLY A 177 -16.55 12.92 9.35
N ALA A 178 -16.57 11.96 8.43
CA ALA A 178 -15.37 11.35 7.87
C ALA A 178 -14.52 12.36 7.07
N LEU A 179 -15.16 13.28 6.34
CA LEU A 179 -14.49 14.39 5.66
C LEU A 179 -13.82 15.33 6.65
N VAL A 180 -14.51 15.70 7.73
CA VAL A 180 -13.94 16.54 8.82
C VAL A 180 -12.75 15.85 9.47
N PHE A 181 -12.85 14.55 9.75
CA PHE A 181 -11.73 13.75 10.27
C PHE A 181 -10.51 13.84 9.34
N GLY A 182 -10.69 13.60 8.03
CA GLY A 182 -9.61 13.74 7.04
C GLY A 182 -9.05 15.17 6.99
N GLY A 183 -9.92 16.19 7.08
CA GLY A 183 -9.56 17.60 7.10
C GLY A 183 -8.70 17.99 8.30
N VAL A 184 -9.01 17.49 9.49
CA VAL A 184 -8.20 17.70 10.72
C VAL A 184 -6.79 17.13 10.53
N TRP A 185 -6.67 15.90 10.01
CA TRP A 185 -5.36 15.31 9.73
C TRP A 185 -4.60 16.04 8.62
N LEU A 186 -5.31 16.57 7.62
CA LEU A 186 -4.70 17.38 6.57
C LEU A 186 -4.17 18.71 7.13
N ALA A 187 -4.91 19.37 7.99
CA ALA A 187 -4.48 20.57 8.68
C ALA A 187 -3.25 20.31 9.56
N ALA A 188 -3.25 19.18 10.29
CA ALA A 188 -2.10 18.73 11.06
C ALA A 188 -0.88 18.48 10.16
N ALA A 189 -1.06 17.81 9.01
CA ALA A 189 0.01 17.58 8.05
C ALA A 189 0.61 18.89 7.51
N ILE A 190 -0.23 19.89 7.20
CA ILE A 190 0.21 21.23 6.77
C ILE A 190 1.01 21.93 7.88
N PHE A 191 0.54 21.86 9.11
CA PHE A 191 1.22 22.45 10.27
C PHE A 191 2.62 21.85 10.45
N TRP A 192 2.75 20.52 10.44
CA TRP A 192 4.04 19.85 10.58
C TRP A 192 4.93 20.04 9.36
N ALA A 193 4.38 20.08 8.14
CA ALA A 193 5.17 20.33 6.94
C ALA A 193 5.89 21.68 6.98
N ARG A 194 5.19 22.70 7.48
CA ARG A 194 5.78 24.04 7.68
C ARG A 194 6.87 24.02 8.76
N ARG A 195 6.65 23.33 9.86
CA ARG A 195 7.63 23.21 10.96
C ARG A 195 8.87 22.42 10.55
N GLN A 196 8.69 21.31 9.82
CA GLN A 196 9.77 20.43 9.39
C GLN A 196 10.43 20.85 8.07
N LYS A 197 9.97 21.97 7.47
CA LYS A 197 10.45 22.49 6.16
C LYS A 197 10.47 21.39 5.10
N VAL A 198 9.41 20.58 5.02
CA VAL A 198 9.30 19.49 4.02
C VAL A 198 9.37 20.10 2.63
N PRO A 199 10.24 19.57 1.74
CA PRO A 199 10.40 20.11 0.40
C PRO A 199 9.09 20.01 -0.40
N THR A 200 8.88 20.90 -1.37
CA THR A 200 7.65 21.01 -2.16
C THR A 200 7.24 19.65 -2.78
N TRP A 201 8.19 18.94 -3.40
CA TRP A 201 7.93 17.62 -3.95
C TRP A 201 7.59 16.54 -2.91
N GLY A 202 7.97 16.73 -1.65
CA GLY A 202 7.62 15.83 -0.56
C GLY A 202 6.11 15.84 -0.28
N TRP A 203 5.53 17.01 -0.02
CA TRP A 203 4.10 17.14 0.27
C TRP A 203 3.23 17.10 -0.99
N ALA A 204 3.64 17.75 -2.10
CA ALA A 204 2.87 17.74 -3.34
C ALA A 204 2.77 16.31 -3.94
N GLY A 205 3.87 15.56 -3.93
CA GLY A 205 3.85 14.16 -4.34
C GLY A 205 3.01 13.28 -3.41
N ALA A 206 3.00 13.55 -2.10
CA ALA A 206 2.15 12.82 -1.16
C ALA A 206 0.65 13.09 -1.39
N VAL A 207 0.29 14.35 -1.69
CA VAL A 207 -1.07 14.72 -2.12
C VAL A 207 -1.42 13.96 -3.42
N GLY A 208 -0.50 13.91 -4.40
CA GLY A 208 -0.70 13.14 -5.63
C GLY A 208 -0.93 11.64 -5.39
N VAL A 209 -0.24 11.04 -4.41
CA VAL A 209 -0.50 9.65 -3.99
C VAL A 209 -1.92 9.50 -3.45
N GLY A 210 -2.38 10.39 -2.57
CA GLY A 210 -3.75 10.35 -2.04
C GLY A 210 -4.82 10.55 -3.11
N LEU A 211 -4.61 11.47 -4.04
CA LEU A 211 -5.51 11.70 -5.18
C LEU A 211 -5.57 10.50 -6.14
N ALA A 212 -4.46 9.79 -6.37
CA ALA A 212 -4.45 8.56 -7.17
C ALA A 212 -5.34 7.47 -6.56
N ILE A 213 -5.41 7.38 -5.22
CA ILE A 213 -6.32 6.45 -4.53
C ILE A 213 -7.78 6.83 -4.75
N ALA A 214 -8.12 8.10 -4.58
CA ALA A 214 -9.47 8.58 -4.83
C ALA A 214 -9.88 8.42 -6.31
N ALA A 215 -8.96 8.69 -7.23
CA ALA A 215 -9.16 8.47 -8.67
C ALA A 215 -9.42 6.99 -9.01
N ALA A 216 -8.75 6.05 -8.31
CA ALA A 216 -9.00 4.62 -8.50
C ALA A 216 -10.39 4.20 -8.01
N TRP A 217 -10.84 4.71 -6.85
CA TRP A 217 -12.19 4.48 -6.37
C TRP A 217 -13.23 5.00 -7.36
N TRP A 218 -13.04 6.24 -7.83
CA TRP A 218 -13.94 6.85 -8.81
C TRP A 218 -13.93 6.11 -10.14
N ALA A 219 -12.76 5.75 -10.67
CA ALA A 219 -12.65 5.08 -11.96
C ALA A 219 -13.32 3.71 -11.92
N THR A 220 -12.98 2.84 -10.94
CA THR A 220 -13.56 1.49 -10.85
C THR A 220 -15.08 1.53 -10.61
N TYR A 221 -15.57 2.49 -9.82
CA TYR A 221 -17.00 2.72 -9.66
C TYR A 221 -17.67 3.18 -10.96
N SER A 222 -17.06 4.15 -11.64
CA SER A 222 -17.61 4.67 -12.91
C SER A 222 -17.66 3.60 -14.00
N PHE A 223 -16.69 2.67 -14.01
CA PHE A 223 -16.72 1.53 -14.92
C PHE A 223 -17.91 0.61 -14.64
N THR A 224 -18.25 0.33 -13.38
CA THR A 224 -19.41 -0.54 -13.07
C THR A 224 -20.75 0.05 -13.48
N LEU A 225 -20.84 1.37 -13.67
CA LEU A 225 -22.07 2.03 -14.15
C LEU A 225 -22.27 1.90 -15.66
N VAL A 226 -21.22 1.56 -16.42
CA VAL A 226 -21.23 1.50 -17.89
C VAL A 226 -20.94 0.08 -18.40
N ALA A 227 -20.27 -0.72 -17.59
CA ALA A 227 -19.83 -2.07 -17.91
C ALA A 227 -21.02 -3.07 -17.93
N PHE A 228 -20.97 -4.02 -18.84
CA PHE A 228 -21.94 -5.13 -18.92
C PHE A 228 -21.57 -6.27 -17.95
N GLU A 229 -20.27 -6.46 -17.69
CA GLU A 229 -19.79 -7.46 -16.75
C GLU A 229 -19.53 -6.85 -15.37
N PRO A 230 -19.85 -7.57 -14.27
CA PRO A 230 -19.62 -7.06 -12.93
C PRO A 230 -18.11 -7.03 -12.62
N HIS A 231 -17.57 -5.84 -12.37
CA HIS A 231 -16.20 -5.65 -11.96
C HIS A 231 -16.11 -5.27 -10.46
N PRO A 232 -15.07 -5.71 -9.74
CA PRO A 232 -14.91 -5.32 -8.33
C PRO A 232 -14.59 -3.82 -8.24
N ILE A 233 -15.36 -3.09 -7.45
CA ILE A 233 -15.07 -1.70 -7.10
C ILE A 233 -13.94 -1.72 -6.07
N GLN A 234 -12.77 -1.25 -6.47
CA GLN A 234 -11.53 -1.30 -5.68
C GLN A 234 -10.63 -0.11 -5.98
N ALA A 235 -9.78 0.25 -5.02
CA ALA A 235 -8.69 1.19 -5.25
C ALA A 235 -7.34 0.47 -5.24
N LEU A 236 -6.25 1.23 -5.07
CA LEU A 236 -4.91 0.69 -5.16
C LEU A 236 -4.60 -0.31 -4.04
N SER A 237 -4.10 -1.45 -4.45
CA SER A 237 -3.48 -2.45 -3.58
C SER A 237 -2.26 -3.03 -4.30
N PHE A 238 -1.36 -3.70 -3.57
CA PHE A 238 -0.15 -4.28 -4.18
C PHE A 238 -0.01 -5.78 -3.87
N THR A 239 -0.83 -6.34 -2.97
CA THR A 239 -0.71 -7.75 -2.61
C THR A 239 -1.35 -8.65 -3.66
N GLY A 240 -2.66 -8.48 -3.91
CA GLY A 240 -3.37 -9.21 -4.95
C GLY A 240 -2.79 -8.98 -6.35
N PRO A 241 -2.61 -7.72 -6.77
CA PRO A 241 -2.02 -7.40 -8.07
C PRO A 241 -0.65 -8.03 -8.34
N SER A 242 0.24 -8.09 -7.33
CA SER A 242 1.54 -8.75 -7.48
C SER A 242 1.42 -10.25 -7.74
N ALA A 243 0.49 -10.92 -7.06
CA ALA A 243 0.21 -12.33 -7.26
C ALA A 243 -0.45 -12.56 -8.64
N GLU A 244 -1.38 -11.72 -9.05
CA GLU A 244 -2.05 -11.83 -10.36
C GLU A 244 -1.07 -11.65 -11.52
N VAL A 245 -0.24 -10.60 -11.50
CA VAL A 245 0.76 -10.35 -12.54
C VAL A 245 1.74 -11.52 -12.62
N LEU A 246 2.22 -12.02 -11.48
CA LEU A 246 3.10 -13.20 -11.46
C LEU A 246 2.45 -14.42 -12.12
N THR A 247 1.18 -14.69 -11.76
CA THR A 247 0.43 -15.81 -12.33
C THR A 247 0.29 -15.69 -13.84
N ARG A 248 -0.01 -14.49 -14.35
CA ARG A 248 -0.14 -14.26 -15.78
C ARG A 248 1.18 -14.41 -16.53
N VAL A 249 2.28 -13.96 -15.95
CA VAL A 249 3.60 -14.10 -16.56
C VAL A 249 4.03 -15.57 -16.60
N LEU A 250 3.72 -16.35 -15.55
CA LEU A 250 4.14 -17.75 -15.47
C LEU A 250 3.25 -18.70 -16.27
N PHE A 251 1.95 -18.45 -16.33
CA PHE A 251 0.97 -19.41 -16.86
C PHE A 251 0.27 -18.92 -18.13
N ALA A 252 0.68 -17.78 -18.71
CA ALA A 252 0.09 -17.20 -19.93
C ALA A 252 -1.45 -17.29 -19.95
N SER A 253 -2.08 -16.87 -18.86
CA SER A 253 -3.54 -17.04 -18.65
C SER A 253 -4.36 -16.23 -19.67
N ASP A 254 -5.31 -16.89 -20.35
CA ASP A 254 -6.25 -16.29 -21.32
C ASP A 254 -7.36 -15.46 -20.66
N LYS A 255 -7.33 -15.28 -19.35
CA LYS A 255 -8.31 -14.45 -18.64
C LYS A 255 -8.26 -13.00 -19.12
N PRO A 256 -9.39 -12.30 -19.20
CA PRO A 256 -9.43 -10.89 -19.61
C PRO A 256 -8.54 -10.02 -18.70
N PRO A 257 -7.92 -8.96 -19.22
CA PRO A 257 -7.11 -8.06 -18.42
C PRO A 257 -7.97 -7.34 -17.36
N THR A 258 -7.38 -7.16 -16.18
CA THR A 258 -8.01 -6.52 -15.03
C THR A 258 -7.43 -5.14 -14.78
N PHE A 259 -8.06 -4.35 -13.89
CA PHE A 259 -7.49 -3.10 -13.38
C PHE A 259 -6.09 -3.32 -12.78
N ASP A 260 -5.94 -4.39 -12.01
CA ASP A 260 -4.71 -4.73 -11.30
C ASP A 260 -3.55 -5.07 -12.25
N LEU A 261 -3.86 -5.67 -13.40
CA LEU A 261 -2.86 -5.98 -14.43
C LEU A 261 -2.26 -4.71 -15.04
N GLY A 262 -3.05 -3.67 -15.23
CA GLY A 262 -2.57 -2.36 -15.69
C GLY A 262 -1.84 -1.59 -14.59
N LEU A 263 -2.33 -1.70 -13.34
CA LEU A 263 -1.81 -0.95 -12.19
C LEU A 263 -0.32 -1.21 -11.94
N MET A 264 0.10 -2.47 -11.92
CA MET A 264 1.48 -2.84 -11.56
C MET A 264 2.52 -2.30 -12.56
N PRO A 265 2.40 -2.53 -13.87
CA PRO A 265 3.32 -1.91 -14.84
C PRO A 265 3.19 -0.39 -14.86
N GLY A 266 2.00 0.18 -14.63
CA GLY A 266 1.80 1.62 -14.49
C GLY A 266 2.65 2.22 -13.37
N VAL A 267 2.60 1.64 -12.18
CA VAL A 267 3.40 2.09 -11.03
C VAL A 267 4.90 1.96 -11.30
N PHE A 268 5.32 0.85 -11.92
CA PHE A 268 6.72 0.65 -12.29
C PHE A 268 7.19 1.72 -13.29
N LEU A 269 6.45 1.92 -14.37
CA LEU A 269 6.78 2.91 -15.41
C LEU A 269 6.75 4.34 -14.87
N GLY A 270 5.73 4.70 -14.07
CA GLY A 270 5.64 6.02 -13.46
C GLY A 270 6.81 6.32 -12.53
N SER A 271 7.22 5.33 -11.72
CA SER A 271 8.39 5.45 -10.86
C SER A 271 9.70 5.53 -11.64
N PHE A 272 9.83 4.74 -12.72
CA PHE A 272 10.97 4.78 -13.61
C PHE A 272 11.10 6.14 -14.30
N ILE A 273 10.00 6.65 -14.88
CA ILE A 273 9.97 7.98 -15.53
C ILE A 273 10.37 9.07 -14.53
N ALA A 274 9.81 9.06 -13.32
CA ALA A 274 10.19 10.02 -12.29
C ALA A 274 11.67 9.94 -11.95
N ALA A 275 12.20 8.73 -11.74
CA ALA A 275 13.62 8.53 -11.43
C ALA A 275 14.54 8.95 -12.59
N ALA A 276 14.15 8.67 -13.83
CA ALA A 276 14.91 9.10 -15.04
C ALA A 276 14.94 10.61 -15.19
N LEU A 277 13.78 11.27 -15.10
CA LEU A 277 13.66 12.74 -15.23
C LEU A 277 14.48 13.50 -14.18
N PHE A 278 14.54 12.97 -12.95
CA PHE A 278 15.25 13.63 -11.86
C PHE A 278 16.65 13.03 -11.61
N ARG A 279 17.15 12.18 -12.53
CA ARG A 279 18.47 11.55 -12.47
C ARG A 279 18.73 10.78 -11.18
N GLU A 280 17.71 10.10 -10.70
CA GLU A 280 17.76 9.27 -9.49
C GLU A 280 17.89 7.76 -9.80
N LEU A 281 18.09 7.39 -11.08
CA LEU A 281 18.36 6.01 -11.49
C LEU A 281 19.75 5.60 -10.97
N LYS A 282 19.79 4.52 -10.19
CA LYS A 282 21.02 3.99 -9.63
C LYS A 282 20.93 2.49 -9.51
N LEU A 283 21.84 1.79 -10.17
CA LEU A 283 21.95 0.35 -10.00
C LEU A 283 22.56 0.04 -8.63
N GLU A 284 21.77 -0.54 -7.73
CA GLU A 284 22.20 -0.96 -6.40
C GLU A 284 22.18 -2.49 -6.31
N GLY A 285 23.33 -3.08 -6.00
CA GLY A 285 23.51 -4.52 -5.86
C GLY A 285 23.06 -5.07 -4.50
N PHE A 286 23.55 -6.26 -4.17
CA PHE A 286 23.23 -6.98 -2.93
C PHE A 286 24.22 -6.64 -1.82
N GLU A 287 23.74 -6.50 -0.58
CA GLU A 287 24.51 -6.14 0.62
C GLU A 287 24.90 -7.38 1.45
N GLY A 288 25.37 -8.48 0.83
CA GLY A 288 25.82 -9.67 1.53
C GLY A 288 24.72 -10.66 1.97
N GLY A 289 25.13 -11.88 2.33
CA GLY A 289 24.19 -13.01 2.53
C GLY A 289 23.31 -12.90 3.78
N ALA A 290 23.80 -12.33 4.87
CA ALA A 290 23.02 -12.17 6.11
C ALA A 290 21.86 -11.18 5.92
N SER A 291 22.12 -10.07 5.22
CA SER A 291 21.10 -9.08 4.84
C SER A 291 20.06 -9.70 3.93
N MET A 292 20.47 -10.54 2.96
CA MET A 292 19.56 -11.18 2.02
C MET A 292 18.60 -12.14 2.71
N ARG A 293 19.05 -12.96 3.67
CA ARG A 293 18.14 -13.84 4.45
C ARG A 293 17.07 -13.03 5.17
N ARG A 294 17.44 -11.91 5.78
CA ARG A 294 16.50 -11.00 6.44
C ARG A 294 15.45 -10.46 5.46
N TYR A 295 15.87 -10.07 4.26
CA TYR A 295 14.97 -9.52 3.23
C TYR A 295 13.99 -10.57 2.71
N ILE A 296 14.45 -11.80 2.48
CA ILE A 296 13.61 -12.92 2.05
C ILE A 296 12.55 -13.24 3.10
N ILE A 297 12.95 -13.42 4.37
CA ILE A 297 12.00 -13.69 5.47
C ILE A 297 10.98 -12.54 5.59
N GLY A 298 11.45 -11.29 5.49
CA GLY A 298 10.58 -10.13 5.52
C GLY A 298 9.58 -10.09 4.37
N ALA A 299 10.02 -10.40 3.16
CA ALA A 299 9.18 -10.45 1.98
C ALA A 299 8.12 -11.57 2.06
N MET A 300 8.52 -12.77 2.56
CA MET A 300 7.60 -13.88 2.82
C MET A 300 6.53 -13.49 3.85
N SER A 301 6.96 -12.90 4.98
CA SER A 301 6.02 -12.43 6.02
C SER A 301 5.04 -11.39 5.49
N MET A 302 5.51 -10.44 4.65
CA MET A 302 4.63 -9.46 4.00
C MET A 302 3.67 -10.10 2.99
N GLY A 303 4.13 -11.07 2.18
CA GLY A 303 3.33 -11.73 1.17
C GLY A 303 2.15 -12.49 1.80
N PHE A 304 2.45 -13.36 2.77
CA PHE A 304 1.42 -14.10 3.51
C PHE A 304 0.54 -13.16 4.34
N GLY A 305 1.16 -12.25 5.11
CA GLY A 305 0.45 -11.30 5.97
C GLY A 305 -0.48 -10.38 5.20
N GLY A 306 -0.06 -9.87 4.04
CA GLY A 306 -0.87 -9.00 3.20
C GLY A 306 -2.07 -9.72 2.57
N MET A 307 -1.93 -10.99 2.19
CA MET A 307 -3.05 -11.80 1.70
C MET A 307 -4.03 -12.15 2.83
N LEU A 308 -3.51 -12.49 4.00
CA LEU A 308 -4.31 -12.78 5.20
C LEU A 308 -5.11 -11.55 5.68
N ALA A 309 -4.48 -10.36 5.65
CA ALA A 309 -5.12 -9.08 6.02
C ALA A 309 -6.10 -8.55 4.97
N GLY A 310 -6.11 -9.11 3.75
CA GLY A 310 -6.91 -8.63 2.63
C GLY A 310 -6.37 -7.34 2.00
N GLY A 311 -5.13 -6.94 2.30
CA GLY A 311 -4.47 -5.78 1.70
C GLY A 311 -3.11 -5.44 2.32
N CYS A 312 -2.29 -4.71 1.58
CA CYS A 312 -0.99 -4.19 2.01
C CYS A 312 -1.12 -2.84 2.74
N ALA A 313 0.02 -2.22 3.05
CA ALA A 313 0.08 -0.89 3.65
C ALA A 313 -0.68 0.19 2.85
N VAL A 314 -0.74 0.09 1.51
CA VAL A 314 -1.55 0.98 0.67
C VAL A 314 -3.00 0.48 0.60
N GLY A 315 -3.21 -0.82 0.32
CA GLY A 315 -4.54 -1.39 0.15
C GLY A 315 -5.43 -1.30 1.39
N ALA A 316 -4.90 -1.65 2.56
CA ALA A 316 -5.60 -1.48 3.83
C ALA A 316 -5.36 -0.09 4.43
N GLY A 317 -4.08 0.35 4.49
CA GLY A 317 -3.70 1.57 5.22
C GLY A 317 -4.15 2.88 4.60
N LEU A 318 -4.35 2.94 3.28
CA LEU A 318 -4.82 4.14 2.59
C LEU A 318 -6.17 3.88 1.90
N SER A 319 -6.24 2.92 0.98
CA SER A 319 -7.46 2.68 0.19
C SER A 319 -8.64 2.26 1.06
N GLY A 320 -8.47 1.23 1.87
CA GLY A 320 -9.54 0.72 2.74
C GLY A 320 -9.82 1.64 3.94
N ALA A 321 -8.80 2.33 4.47
CA ALA A 321 -8.99 3.31 5.54
C ALA A 321 -9.76 4.55 5.05
N ALA A 322 -9.58 4.96 3.78
CA ALA A 322 -10.29 6.08 3.18
C ALA A 322 -11.81 5.84 3.04
N VAL A 323 -12.23 4.59 2.90
CA VAL A 323 -13.65 4.18 2.93
C VAL A 323 -14.10 3.70 4.31
N PHE A 324 -13.30 3.89 5.34
CA PHE A 324 -13.61 3.56 6.74
C PHE A 324 -14.00 2.10 7.00
N THR A 325 -13.37 1.16 6.30
CA THR A 325 -13.60 -0.27 6.57
C THR A 325 -12.94 -0.70 7.87
N ILE A 326 -13.67 -1.34 8.78
CA ILE A 326 -13.18 -1.75 10.10
C ILE A 326 -11.95 -2.66 10.01
N THR A 327 -11.96 -3.64 9.09
CA THR A 327 -10.82 -4.54 8.90
C THR A 327 -9.57 -3.81 8.44
N SER A 328 -9.71 -2.76 7.62
CA SER A 328 -8.58 -1.93 7.16
C SER A 328 -7.97 -1.11 8.28
N TRP A 329 -8.79 -0.56 9.17
CA TRP A 329 -8.30 0.15 10.36
C TRP A 329 -7.59 -0.80 11.34
N VAL A 330 -8.14 -1.99 11.59
CA VAL A 330 -7.47 -3.01 12.41
C VAL A 330 -6.13 -3.41 11.78
N THR A 331 -6.10 -3.64 10.47
CA THR A 331 -4.86 -3.96 9.74
C THR A 331 -3.84 -2.84 9.87
N LEU A 332 -4.26 -1.58 9.68
CA LEU A 332 -3.37 -0.42 9.78
C LEU A 332 -2.75 -0.31 11.19
N CYS A 333 -3.56 -0.41 12.23
CA CYS A 333 -3.09 -0.39 13.61
C CYS A 333 -2.13 -1.56 13.90
N ALA A 334 -2.45 -2.77 13.43
CA ALA A 334 -1.59 -3.94 13.60
C ALA A 334 -0.24 -3.78 12.86
N ILE A 335 -0.25 -3.23 11.64
CA ILE A 335 0.98 -2.91 10.88
C ILE A 335 1.84 -1.93 11.68
N TRP A 336 1.25 -0.83 12.19
CA TRP A 336 1.99 0.19 12.96
C TRP A 336 2.59 -0.38 14.23
N ALA A 337 1.81 -1.12 15.03
CA ALA A 337 2.24 -1.70 16.28
C ALA A 337 3.37 -2.73 16.07
N ALA A 338 3.18 -3.68 15.14
CA ALA A 338 4.17 -4.71 14.88
C ALA A 338 5.44 -4.15 14.24
N ALA A 339 5.33 -3.16 13.34
CA ALA A 339 6.50 -2.51 12.76
C ALA A 339 7.29 -1.71 13.80
N ALA A 340 6.62 -0.95 14.67
CA ALA A 340 7.27 -0.22 15.76
C ALA A 340 7.99 -1.17 16.73
N LEU A 341 7.33 -2.27 17.11
CA LEU A 341 7.94 -3.29 17.96
C LEU A 341 9.16 -3.93 17.29
N THR A 342 9.05 -4.31 16.03
CA THR A 342 10.13 -4.94 15.28
C THR A 342 11.31 -3.98 15.09
N ASP A 343 11.09 -2.70 14.83
CA ASP A 343 12.15 -1.69 14.74
C ASP A 343 12.94 -1.62 16.06
N ARG A 344 12.24 -1.58 17.20
CA ARG A 344 12.88 -1.57 18.52
C ARG A 344 13.69 -2.82 18.81
N LEU A 345 13.19 -3.99 18.42
CA LEU A 345 13.84 -5.27 18.70
C LEU A 345 15.02 -5.59 17.78
N VAL A 346 14.96 -5.13 16.52
CA VAL A 346 15.92 -5.55 15.49
C VAL A 346 16.89 -4.42 15.09
N ASP A 347 16.39 -3.19 14.90
CA ASP A 347 17.17 -2.09 14.36
C ASP A 347 17.69 -1.13 15.46
N GLN A 348 17.10 -1.14 16.67
CA GLN A 348 17.52 -0.30 17.80
C GLN A 348 18.37 -1.05 18.85
N ARG A 349 18.66 -2.34 18.68
CA ARG A 349 19.61 -3.00 19.59
C ARG A 349 20.96 -2.29 19.50
N PRO A 350 21.47 -1.70 20.60
CA PRO A 350 22.84 -1.21 20.61
C PRO A 350 23.73 -2.39 20.24
N SER A 351 24.69 -2.15 19.36
CA SER A 351 25.74 -3.10 18.97
C SER A 351 26.61 -3.39 20.20
N ARG A 352 26.11 -4.16 21.17
CA ARG A 352 26.87 -4.63 22.31
C ARG A 352 28.06 -5.48 21.91
N ASP A 353 28.04 -6.02 20.68
CA ASP A 353 29.09 -6.91 20.17
C ASP A 353 30.30 -6.17 19.55
N LEU A 354 30.18 -4.88 19.21
CA LEU A 354 31.30 -4.10 18.66
C LEU A 354 32.17 -3.44 19.75
N ASP A 355 31.61 -3.14 20.92
CA ASP A 355 32.40 -2.62 22.06
C ASP A 355 33.18 -3.73 22.78
N GLN A 356 32.82 -4.99 22.64
CA GLN A 356 33.57 -6.12 23.20
C GLN A 356 34.65 -6.67 22.26
N ALA A 357 34.58 -6.36 20.96
CA ALA A 357 35.55 -6.83 19.98
C ALA A 357 36.76 -5.91 19.78
N MET A 358 36.83 -4.75 20.43
CA MET A 358 37.98 -3.84 20.43
C MET A 358 38.34 -3.34 21.84
N PRO A 359 38.86 -4.18 22.71
CA PRO A 359 39.56 -3.67 23.89
C PRO A 359 40.94 -3.20 23.45
N GLY A 360 41.11 -1.91 23.10
CA GLY A 360 42.47 -1.45 22.87
C GLY A 360 42.72 -0.21 22.03
N SER A 361 41.74 0.57 21.60
CA SER A 361 42.04 1.79 20.82
C SER A 361 41.71 3.11 21.53
N ARG A 362 41.82 3.14 22.87
CA ARG A 362 41.90 4.41 23.61
C ARG A 362 43.29 4.53 24.21
N ALA A 363 44.29 4.86 23.41
CA ALA A 363 45.51 5.54 23.77
C ALA A 363 46.29 5.84 22.48
N VAL A 364 46.16 7.02 21.95
CA VAL A 364 47.25 7.89 21.51
C VAL A 364 46.62 9.17 20.92
N ALA A 365 46.89 10.29 21.63
CA ALA A 365 46.88 11.72 21.28
C ALA A 365 45.56 12.35 20.85
#